data_5b9421140d0b50f126280d0e2f7163c5
#
_entry.id   5b9421140d0b50f126280d0e2f7163c5
#
_cell.length_a   1.000
_cell.length_b   1.000
_cell.length_c   1.000
_cell.angle_alpha   90.00
_cell.angle_beta   90.00
_cell.angle_gamma   90.00
#
_symmetry.space_group_name_H-M   'P 1'
#
loop_
_entity.id
_entity.type
_entity.pdbx_description
1 polymer ?
#
loop_
_entity_poly.entity_id
_entity_poly.type
_entity_poly.pdbx_seq_one_letter_code
_entity_poly.pdbx_strand_id
1 'polypeptide(L)'
;EKYKKFRNFYTPLLNKLSTIYVQGESDKKNFEQLTTHKVQVMGNLKFDQMPPKETEQNSKKMKNDLMIKDQIVIVAGSTREGDEEIIINEILKMNKKNISLILTPRHPERFSKVENLLKSRNVKFAKRSQASSIKSTPNFILGDSMDEMYIYYELANVLILGSRFFNYGSQNQMEPIKMKKPTIIGPSIFNFKDIILGAIKSKAAIQINHIHELPKTITKLSNLKTRNSMIQKSNEFI
;
A
#
# COMPACT_ATOMS: atom_id res chain seq x y z
N GLU A 1 25.55 -7.17 1.07
CA GLU A 1 26.71 -7.46 1.95
C GLU A 1 26.95 -8.96 2.17
N LYS A 2 25.92 -9.82 2.40
CA LYS A 2 26.12 -11.28 2.58
C LYS A 2 26.82 -11.93 1.39
N TYR A 3 26.48 -11.59 0.15
CA TYR A 3 27.08 -12.16 -1.05
C TYR A 3 28.56 -11.79 -1.20
N LYS A 4 28.97 -10.61 -0.73
CA LYS A 4 30.39 -10.20 -0.76
C LYS A 4 31.27 -11.07 0.16
N LYS A 5 30.73 -11.47 1.34
CA LYS A 5 31.44 -12.36 2.28
C LYS A 5 31.70 -13.75 1.68
N PHE A 6 30.82 -14.20 0.78
CA PHE A 6 30.95 -15.51 0.12
C PHE A 6 31.27 -15.38 -1.37
N ARG A 7 32.08 -14.37 -1.73
CA ARG A 7 32.44 -14.07 -3.12
C ARG A 7 33.01 -15.30 -3.87
N ASN A 8 33.88 -16.03 -3.25
CA ASN A 8 34.52 -17.22 -3.86
C ASN A 8 33.51 -18.32 -4.24
N PHE A 9 32.38 -18.37 -3.57
CA PHE A 9 31.29 -19.29 -3.89
C PHE A 9 30.36 -18.72 -4.97
N TYR A 10 29.95 -17.44 -4.85
CA TYR A 10 28.98 -16.86 -5.76
C TYR A 10 29.53 -16.44 -7.12
N THR A 11 30.77 -15.97 -7.20
CA THR A 11 31.40 -15.53 -8.46
C THR A 11 31.40 -16.62 -9.53
N PRO A 12 31.82 -17.87 -9.25
CA PRO A 12 31.78 -18.94 -10.26
C PRO A 12 30.36 -19.28 -10.73
N LEU A 13 29.36 -19.16 -9.85
CA LEU A 13 27.97 -19.40 -10.21
C LEU A 13 27.39 -18.28 -11.08
N LEU A 14 27.67 -17.03 -10.72
CA LEU A 14 27.22 -15.86 -11.48
C LEU A 14 27.87 -15.81 -12.87
N ASN A 15 29.13 -16.24 -12.96
CA ASN A 15 29.86 -16.30 -14.22
C ASN A 15 29.43 -17.46 -15.17
N LYS A 16 28.46 -18.28 -14.75
CA LYS A 16 27.78 -19.22 -15.66
C LYS A 16 26.56 -18.60 -16.36
N LEU A 17 26.14 -17.41 -15.96
CA LEU A 17 25.02 -16.69 -16.55
C LEU A 17 25.53 -15.80 -17.70
N SER A 18 24.85 -15.79 -18.83
CA SER A 18 25.20 -14.93 -19.97
C SER A 18 24.91 -13.46 -19.70
N THR A 19 23.85 -13.16 -18.96
CA THR A 19 23.44 -11.79 -18.59
C THR A 19 22.70 -11.82 -17.27
N ILE A 20 22.89 -10.78 -16.47
CA ILE A 20 22.16 -10.59 -15.20
C ILE A 20 21.32 -9.33 -15.31
N TYR A 21 20.00 -9.48 -15.13
CA TYR A 21 19.07 -8.36 -15.08
C TYR A 21 18.75 -8.01 -13.63
N VAL A 22 18.81 -6.72 -13.31
CA VAL A 22 18.60 -6.20 -11.95
C VAL A 22 17.55 -5.09 -11.93
N GLN A 23 17.03 -4.80 -10.74
CA GLN A 23 15.95 -3.84 -10.60
C GLN A 23 16.40 -2.38 -10.68
N GLY A 24 17.61 -2.06 -10.25
CA GLY A 24 18.11 -0.69 -10.21
C GLY A 24 19.62 -0.57 -10.25
N GLU A 25 20.10 0.66 -10.38
CA GLU A 25 21.53 0.98 -10.45
C GLU A 25 22.31 0.55 -9.21
N SER A 26 21.70 0.59 -8.02
CA SER A 26 22.30 0.11 -6.79
C SER A 26 22.58 -1.39 -6.84
N ASP A 27 21.63 -2.17 -7.36
CA ASP A 27 21.79 -3.62 -7.54
C ASP A 27 22.85 -3.91 -8.61
N LYS A 28 22.83 -3.16 -9.71
CA LYS A 28 23.84 -3.28 -10.77
C LYS A 28 25.24 -3.13 -10.20
N LYS A 29 25.51 -2.04 -9.49
CA LYS A 29 26.81 -1.81 -8.84
C LYS A 29 27.21 -2.94 -7.88
N ASN A 30 26.25 -3.54 -7.19
CA ASN A 30 26.52 -4.66 -6.28
C ASN A 30 26.89 -5.95 -7.04
N PHE A 31 26.16 -6.26 -8.13
CA PHE A 31 26.44 -7.46 -8.93
C PHE A 31 27.72 -7.33 -9.76
N GLU A 32 28.04 -6.15 -10.32
CA GLU A 32 29.28 -5.89 -11.04
C GLU A 32 30.56 -6.14 -10.20
N GLN A 33 30.44 -6.08 -8.87
CA GLN A 33 31.52 -6.44 -7.97
C GLN A 33 31.71 -7.97 -7.81
N LEU A 34 30.73 -8.77 -8.24
CA LEU A 34 30.71 -10.23 -8.04
C LEU A 34 30.83 -11.03 -9.33
N THR A 35 30.72 -10.40 -10.48
CA THR A 35 30.78 -11.06 -11.79
C THR A 35 31.48 -10.19 -12.83
N THR A 36 32.08 -10.82 -13.83
CA THR A 36 32.62 -10.15 -15.03
C THR A 36 31.61 -10.08 -16.17
N HIS A 37 30.46 -10.74 -16.02
CA HIS A 37 29.39 -10.74 -17.03
C HIS A 37 28.58 -9.45 -17.03
N LYS A 38 27.86 -9.24 -18.14
CA LYS A 38 27.06 -8.07 -18.35
C LYS A 38 25.92 -8.01 -17.32
N VAL A 39 25.84 -6.91 -16.57
CA VAL A 39 24.72 -6.59 -15.66
C VAL A 39 23.92 -5.43 -16.25
N GLN A 40 22.62 -5.63 -16.43
CA GLN A 40 21.73 -4.64 -17.02
C GLN A 40 20.60 -4.28 -16.06
N VAL A 41 20.26 -3.01 -15.98
CA VAL A 41 19.05 -2.57 -15.28
C VAL A 41 17.86 -2.80 -16.19
N MET A 42 16.91 -3.61 -15.74
CA MET A 42 15.66 -3.91 -16.42
C MET A 42 14.45 -3.25 -15.74
N GLY A 43 14.65 -2.76 -14.52
CA GLY A 43 13.55 -2.31 -13.68
C GLY A 43 12.89 -3.46 -12.92
N ASN A 44 11.74 -3.19 -12.33
CA ASN A 44 11.02 -4.17 -11.55
C ASN A 44 9.82 -4.70 -12.35
N LEU A 45 9.80 -6.00 -12.66
CA LEU A 45 8.72 -6.68 -13.40
C LEU A 45 7.31 -6.48 -12.79
N LYS A 46 7.24 -6.13 -11.51
CA LYS A 46 5.96 -5.76 -10.89
C LYS A 46 5.33 -4.50 -11.49
N PHE A 47 6.11 -3.69 -12.19
CA PHE A 47 5.55 -2.56 -12.95
C PHE A 47 4.68 -3.02 -14.12
N ASP A 48 4.91 -4.20 -14.66
CA ASP A 48 4.16 -4.70 -15.81
C ASP A 48 2.85 -5.38 -15.38
N GLN A 49 2.67 -5.66 -14.08
CA GLN A 49 1.43 -6.24 -13.57
C GLN A 49 0.29 -5.21 -13.68
N MET A 50 -0.75 -5.56 -14.42
CA MET A 50 -1.98 -4.78 -14.52
C MET A 50 -3.04 -5.33 -13.54
N PRO A 51 -3.91 -4.47 -13.01
CA PRO A 51 -5.06 -4.95 -12.26
C PRO A 51 -5.95 -5.84 -13.14
N PRO A 52 -6.62 -6.85 -12.57
CA PRO A 52 -7.57 -7.69 -13.30
C PRO A 52 -8.64 -6.83 -14.00
N LYS A 53 -9.11 -7.27 -15.16
CA LYS A 53 -10.08 -6.49 -15.99
C LYS A 53 -11.37 -6.16 -15.24
N GLU A 54 -11.82 -7.06 -14.36
CA GLU A 54 -13.06 -6.93 -13.61
C GLU A 54 -12.91 -6.05 -12.34
N THR A 55 -11.72 -5.49 -12.08
CA THR A 55 -11.44 -4.74 -10.83
C THR A 55 -12.43 -3.60 -10.61
N GLU A 56 -12.72 -2.79 -11.63
CA GLU A 56 -13.64 -1.66 -11.51
C GLU A 56 -15.07 -2.12 -11.22
N GLN A 57 -15.56 -3.14 -11.95
CA GLN A 57 -16.89 -3.71 -11.75
C GLN A 57 -17.05 -4.30 -10.35
N ASN A 58 -16.06 -5.07 -9.91
CA ASN A 58 -16.04 -5.70 -8.60
C ASN A 58 -15.94 -4.65 -7.47
N SER A 59 -15.22 -3.55 -7.70
CA SER A 59 -15.14 -2.43 -6.76
C SER A 59 -16.49 -1.73 -6.58
N LYS A 60 -17.22 -1.49 -7.69
CA LYS A 60 -18.59 -0.93 -7.63
C LYS A 60 -19.54 -1.86 -6.87
N LYS A 61 -19.45 -3.17 -7.12
CA LYS A 61 -20.23 -4.18 -6.39
C LYS A 61 -19.88 -4.15 -4.89
N MET A 62 -18.58 -4.20 -4.56
CA MET A 62 -18.12 -4.14 -3.16
C MET A 62 -18.61 -2.86 -2.46
N LYS A 63 -18.59 -1.72 -3.14
CA LYS A 63 -19.10 -0.45 -2.60
C LYS A 63 -20.58 -0.56 -2.20
N ASN A 64 -21.39 -1.18 -3.04
CA ASN A 64 -22.81 -1.41 -2.78
C ASN A 64 -23.01 -2.43 -1.66
N ASP A 65 -22.31 -3.57 -1.70
CA ASP A 65 -22.38 -4.62 -0.68
C ASP A 65 -22.03 -4.07 0.71
N LEU A 66 -21.05 -3.18 0.80
CA LEU A 66 -20.60 -2.52 2.03
C LEU A 66 -21.45 -1.28 2.41
N MET A 67 -22.51 -1.01 1.68
CA MET A 67 -23.41 0.16 1.90
C MET A 67 -22.67 1.50 1.96
N ILE A 68 -21.53 1.64 1.28
CA ILE A 68 -20.76 2.88 1.22
C ILE A 68 -21.42 3.83 0.21
N LYS A 69 -21.82 5.02 0.66
CA LYS A 69 -22.48 6.05 -0.18
C LYS A 69 -21.51 7.18 -0.51
N ASP A 70 -21.57 8.26 0.24
CA ASP A 70 -20.86 9.51 -0.03
C ASP A 70 -19.61 9.73 0.86
N GLN A 71 -19.20 8.68 1.59
CA GLN A 71 -18.02 8.77 2.44
C GLN A 71 -16.74 8.83 1.62
N ILE A 72 -15.74 9.49 2.20
CA ILE A 72 -14.35 9.36 1.79
C ILE A 72 -13.87 7.98 2.24
N VAL A 73 -13.61 7.12 1.28
CA VAL A 73 -13.09 5.77 1.54
C VAL A 73 -11.58 5.83 1.72
N ILE A 74 -11.13 5.47 2.90
CA ILE A 74 -9.72 5.32 3.23
C ILE A 74 -9.42 3.83 3.33
N VAL A 75 -8.47 3.34 2.57
CA VAL A 75 -8.02 1.95 2.67
C VAL A 75 -6.63 1.90 3.28
N ALA A 76 -6.51 1.25 4.42
CA ALA A 76 -5.22 0.89 4.99
C ALA A 76 -4.82 -0.50 4.46
N GLY A 77 -3.99 -0.49 3.43
CA GLY A 77 -3.67 -1.68 2.63
C GLY A 77 -2.53 -2.50 3.21
N SER A 78 -2.72 -3.82 3.26
CA SER A 78 -1.72 -4.80 3.67
C SER A 78 -1.09 -4.47 5.03
N THR A 79 -1.91 -4.15 6.02
CA THR A 79 -1.46 -3.77 7.36
C THR A 79 -0.79 -4.93 8.10
N ARG A 80 0.14 -4.59 8.98
CA ARG A 80 0.83 -5.51 9.87
C ARG A 80 0.59 -5.13 11.32
N GLU A 81 1.15 -5.93 12.22
CA GLU A 81 1.03 -5.75 13.66
C GLU A 81 1.48 -4.34 14.07
N GLY A 82 0.62 -3.67 14.82
CA GLY A 82 0.80 -2.28 15.25
C GLY A 82 0.25 -1.22 14.29
N ASP A 83 0.26 -1.45 12.96
CA ASP A 83 -0.27 -0.46 12.00
C ASP A 83 -1.74 -0.14 12.27
N GLU A 84 -2.56 -1.18 12.48
CA GLU A 84 -4.00 -1.02 12.64
C GLU A 84 -4.34 -0.18 13.87
N GLU A 85 -3.67 -0.43 14.99
CA GLU A 85 -3.91 0.29 16.23
C GLU A 85 -3.63 1.78 16.10
N ILE A 86 -2.47 2.14 15.55
CA ILE A 86 -2.09 3.55 15.41
C ILE A 86 -2.97 4.27 14.39
N ILE A 87 -3.34 3.60 13.29
CA ILE A 87 -4.24 4.18 12.26
C ILE A 87 -5.64 4.39 12.84
N ILE A 88 -6.22 3.38 13.53
CA ILE A 88 -7.54 3.51 14.19
C ILE A 88 -7.53 4.68 15.16
N ASN A 89 -6.50 4.80 16.02
CA ASN A 89 -6.41 5.87 16.99
C ASN A 89 -6.41 7.26 16.34
N GLU A 90 -5.68 7.44 15.24
CA GLU A 90 -5.64 8.72 14.54
C GLU A 90 -6.94 9.03 13.80
N ILE A 91 -7.61 8.03 13.23
CA ILE A 91 -8.92 8.20 12.59
C ILE A 91 -10.00 8.56 13.62
N LEU A 92 -9.99 7.93 14.81
CA LEU A 92 -10.92 8.25 15.89
C LEU A 92 -10.79 9.69 16.37
N LYS A 93 -9.56 10.22 16.46
CA LYS A 93 -9.31 11.64 16.80
C LYS A 93 -9.94 12.62 15.82
N MET A 94 -10.10 12.23 14.55
CA MET A 94 -10.71 13.11 13.54
C MET A 94 -12.21 13.38 13.81
N ASN A 95 -12.89 12.48 14.50
CA ASN A 95 -14.34 12.56 14.79
C ASN A 95 -15.22 12.91 13.55
N LYS A 96 -14.86 12.36 12.37
CA LYS A 96 -15.55 12.63 11.10
C LYS A 96 -16.49 11.49 10.73
N LYS A 97 -17.78 11.79 10.59
CA LYS A 97 -18.80 10.80 10.19
C LYS A 97 -18.79 10.45 8.70
N ASN A 98 -18.18 11.28 7.87
CA ASN A 98 -18.14 11.10 6.41
C ASN A 98 -16.88 10.35 5.93
N ILE A 99 -16.28 9.55 6.80
CA ILE A 99 -15.13 8.70 6.48
C ILE A 99 -15.53 7.24 6.72
N SER A 100 -15.14 6.37 5.78
CA SER A 100 -15.12 4.92 5.95
C SER A 100 -13.67 4.43 5.86
N LEU A 101 -13.13 3.90 6.96
CA LEU A 101 -11.82 3.27 7.01
C LEU A 101 -11.96 1.77 6.78
N ILE A 102 -11.32 1.26 5.75
CA ILE A 102 -11.19 -0.18 5.48
C ILE A 102 -9.79 -0.61 5.90
N LEU A 103 -9.72 -1.55 6.83
CA LEU A 103 -8.47 -2.18 7.28
C LEU A 103 -8.33 -3.51 6.56
N THR A 104 -7.27 -3.69 5.78
CA THR A 104 -6.97 -4.94 5.08
C THR A 104 -5.68 -5.55 5.61
N PRO A 105 -5.76 -6.42 6.63
CA PRO A 105 -4.58 -7.10 7.17
C PRO A 105 -3.92 -7.98 6.12
N ARG A 106 -2.58 -8.01 6.12
CA ARG A 106 -1.82 -8.76 5.10
C ARG A 106 -2.03 -10.26 5.13
N HIS A 107 -2.26 -10.80 6.31
CA HIS A 107 -2.30 -12.23 6.55
C HIS A 107 -3.62 -12.63 7.21
N PRO A 108 -4.28 -13.72 6.76
CA PRO A 108 -5.58 -14.14 7.27
C PRO A 108 -5.60 -14.42 8.79
N GLU A 109 -4.50 -14.94 9.33
CA GLU A 109 -4.36 -15.21 10.77
C GLU A 109 -4.47 -13.94 11.64
N ARG A 110 -4.40 -12.76 11.02
CA ARG A 110 -4.55 -11.48 11.72
C ARG A 110 -5.98 -10.97 11.76
N PHE A 111 -6.90 -11.52 10.95
CA PHE A 111 -8.28 -11.03 10.89
C PHE A 111 -8.94 -11.01 12.26
N SER A 112 -8.83 -12.10 13.02
CA SER A 112 -9.38 -12.19 14.39
C SER A 112 -8.70 -11.20 15.35
N LYS A 113 -7.39 -10.98 15.21
CA LYS A 113 -6.66 -10.02 16.05
C LYS A 113 -7.16 -8.59 15.82
N VAL A 114 -7.34 -8.19 14.54
CA VAL A 114 -7.84 -6.86 14.19
C VAL A 114 -9.31 -6.69 14.56
N GLU A 115 -10.12 -7.74 14.42
CA GLU A 115 -11.50 -7.74 14.91
C GLU A 115 -11.55 -7.47 16.42
N ASN A 116 -10.73 -8.18 17.22
CA ASN A 116 -10.65 -7.97 18.66
C ASN A 116 -10.14 -6.56 19.01
N LEU A 117 -9.20 -6.02 18.24
CA LEU A 117 -8.74 -4.65 18.41
C LEU A 117 -9.89 -3.63 18.19
N LEU A 118 -10.69 -3.77 17.15
CA LEU A 118 -11.85 -2.91 16.90
C LEU A 118 -12.88 -3.01 18.04
N LYS A 119 -13.16 -4.21 18.53
CA LYS A 119 -14.04 -4.46 19.70
C LYS A 119 -13.50 -3.79 20.98
N SER A 120 -12.21 -3.92 21.26
CA SER A 120 -11.58 -3.34 22.48
C SER A 120 -11.60 -1.80 22.47
N ARG A 121 -11.69 -1.19 21.29
CA ARG A 121 -11.82 0.27 21.12
C ARG A 121 -13.29 0.75 21.10
N ASN A 122 -14.26 -0.14 21.37
CA ASN A 122 -15.69 0.13 21.29
C ASN A 122 -16.12 0.74 19.91
N VAL A 123 -15.44 0.33 18.85
CA VAL A 123 -15.71 0.81 17.50
C VAL A 123 -16.80 -0.06 16.86
N LYS A 124 -17.85 0.57 16.34
CA LYS A 124 -18.81 -0.13 15.48
C LYS A 124 -18.17 -0.35 14.11
N PHE A 125 -18.08 -1.59 13.67
CA PHE A 125 -17.49 -1.96 12.40
C PHE A 125 -18.32 -3.02 11.67
N ALA A 126 -18.10 -3.09 10.35
CA ALA A 126 -18.60 -4.15 9.49
C ALA A 126 -17.45 -5.07 9.08
N LYS A 127 -17.77 -6.27 8.61
CA LYS A 127 -16.82 -7.22 8.02
C LYS A 127 -17.15 -7.44 6.55
N ARG A 128 -16.12 -7.50 5.71
CA ARG A 128 -16.31 -7.83 4.28
C ARG A 128 -16.96 -9.19 4.10
N SER A 129 -16.54 -10.18 4.88
CA SER A 129 -17.13 -11.54 4.86
C SER A 129 -18.62 -11.59 5.26
N GLN A 130 -19.13 -10.54 5.89
CA GLN A 130 -20.51 -10.43 6.36
C GLN A 130 -21.25 -9.26 5.71
N ALA A 131 -20.89 -8.90 4.48
CA ALA A 131 -21.42 -7.73 3.78
C ALA A 131 -22.95 -7.75 3.67
N SER A 132 -23.58 -8.91 3.49
CA SER A 132 -25.05 -9.07 3.42
C SER A 132 -25.79 -8.70 4.70
N SER A 133 -25.11 -8.63 5.84
CA SER A 133 -25.70 -8.24 7.13
C SER A 133 -25.62 -6.72 7.42
N ILE A 134 -24.96 -5.95 6.56
CA ILE A 134 -24.74 -4.52 6.74
C ILE A 134 -26.04 -3.77 6.42
N LYS A 135 -26.57 -3.04 7.40
CA LYS A 135 -27.83 -2.29 7.25
C LYS A 135 -27.65 -0.78 7.10
N SER A 136 -26.46 -0.28 7.36
CA SER A 136 -26.13 1.15 7.27
C SER A 136 -24.66 1.33 6.95
N THR A 137 -24.31 2.48 6.39
CA THR A 137 -22.93 2.80 6.02
C THR A 137 -22.00 2.75 7.24
N PRO A 138 -20.97 1.88 7.24
CA PRO A 138 -20.05 1.76 8.36
C PRO A 138 -18.91 2.78 8.25
N ASN A 139 -18.45 3.28 9.41
CA ASN A 139 -17.25 4.11 9.47
C ASN A 139 -15.96 3.26 9.51
N PHE A 140 -16.05 2.03 10.01
CA PHE A 140 -14.94 1.09 10.05
C PHE A 140 -15.35 -0.22 9.40
N ILE A 141 -14.46 -0.77 8.61
CA ILE A 141 -14.67 -2.03 7.89
C ILE A 141 -13.41 -2.88 8.05
N LEU A 142 -13.58 -4.10 8.49
CA LEU A 142 -12.52 -5.11 8.41
C LEU A 142 -12.63 -5.80 7.05
N GLY A 143 -11.61 -5.63 6.23
CA GLY A 143 -11.41 -6.34 4.97
C GLY A 143 -10.83 -7.72 5.23
N ASP A 144 -11.66 -8.64 5.70
CA ASP A 144 -11.31 -10.01 6.07
C ASP A 144 -11.48 -10.96 4.88
N SER A 145 -10.92 -10.58 3.73
CA SER A 145 -10.90 -11.36 2.50
C SER A 145 -9.51 -11.40 1.89
N MET A 146 -9.25 -12.43 1.09
CA MET A 146 -8.00 -12.58 0.34
C MET A 146 -8.25 -12.32 -1.14
N ASP A 147 -7.16 -12.00 -1.87
CA ASP A 147 -7.13 -11.79 -3.32
C ASP A 147 -8.02 -10.63 -3.84
N GLU A 148 -8.58 -9.81 -2.95
CA GLU A 148 -9.39 -8.63 -3.28
C GLU A 148 -8.61 -7.30 -3.20
N MET A 149 -7.26 -7.30 -3.10
CA MET A 149 -6.50 -6.08 -2.82
C MET A 149 -6.66 -5.01 -3.90
N TYR A 150 -6.66 -5.39 -5.19
CA TYR A 150 -6.91 -4.45 -6.29
C TYR A 150 -8.32 -3.85 -6.22
N ILE A 151 -9.31 -4.62 -5.76
CA ILE A 151 -10.68 -4.16 -5.58
C ILE A 151 -10.74 -3.10 -4.46
N TYR A 152 -10.07 -3.34 -3.33
CA TYR A 152 -9.95 -2.36 -2.25
C TYR A 152 -9.22 -1.10 -2.71
N TYR A 153 -8.13 -1.23 -3.47
CA TYR A 153 -7.42 -0.07 -4.00
C TYR A 153 -8.31 0.73 -4.95
N GLU A 154 -9.09 0.06 -5.81
CA GLU A 154 -10.00 0.75 -6.72
C GLU A 154 -11.09 1.50 -5.97
N LEU A 155 -11.61 0.94 -4.90
CA LEU A 155 -12.61 1.56 -4.03
C LEU A 155 -12.09 2.81 -3.31
N ALA A 156 -10.79 2.88 -3.06
CA ALA A 156 -10.19 3.92 -2.22
C ALA A 156 -10.22 5.32 -2.85
N ASN A 157 -10.56 6.32 -2.05
CA ASN A 157 -10.28 7.72 -2.33
C ASN A 157 -8.87 8.12 -1.83
N VAL A 158 -8.41 7.48 -0.75
CA VAL A 158 -7.09 7.67 -0.16
C VAL A 158 -6.56 6.32 0.30
N LEU A 159 -5.33 6.01 -0.05
CA LEU A 159 -4.64 4.82 0.41
C LEU A 159 -3.62 5.15 1.49
N ILE A 160 -3.58 4.33 2.53
CA ILE A 160 -2.52 4.29 3.53
C ILE A 160 -1.83 2.94 3.37
N LEU A 161 -0.54 2.96 3.09
CA LEU A 161 0.20 1.70 2.98
C LEU A 161 0.74 1.29 4.33
N GLY A 162 0.32 0.12 4.80
CA GLY A 162 0.74 -0.48 6.05
C GLY A 162 2.23 -0.86 6.10
N SER A 163 2.71 -1.25 7.27
CA SER A 163 4.11 -1.65 7.57
C SER A 163 5.15 -0.53 7.49
N ARG A 164 4.71 0.73 7.60
CA ARG A 164 5.56 1.89 7.37
C ARG A 164 5.99 2.61 8.62
N PHE A 165 5.21 2.47 9.68
CA PHE A 165 5.50 3.12 10.96
C PHE A 165 6.37 2.26 11.87
N PHE A 166 6.54 0.98 11.54
CA PHE A 166 7.42 0.03 12.21
C PHE A 166 8.47 -0.51 11.22
N ASN A 167 9.60 -1.00 11.73
CA ASN A 167 10.75 -1.48 10.92
C ASN A 167 10.52 -2.82 10.18
N TYR A 168 9.32 -3.09 9.76
CA TYR A 168 9.00 -4.26 8.95
C TYR A 168 9.14 -3.92 7.47
N GLY A 169 10.16 -4.31 6.81
CA GLY A 169 10.46 -4.05 5.39
C GLY A 169 9.25 -3.78 4.47
N SER A 170 9.44 -2.96 3.48
CA SER A 170 8.40 -2.37 2.65
C SER A 170 7.61 -3.36 1.81
N GLN A 171 6.32 -3.11 1.68
CA GLN A 171 5.40 -3.81 0.79
C GLN A 171 5.44 -3.24 -0.63
N ASN A 172 4.80 -3.93 -1.57
CA ASN A 172 4.67 -3.46 -2.93
C ASN A 172 3.85 -2.15 -2.97
N GLN A 173 4.53 -1.03 -3.14
CA GLN A 173 3.93 0.31 -3.18
C GLN A 173 3.58 0.74 -4.59
N MET A 174 3.98 -0.07 -5.54
CA MET A 174 3.78 0.25 -6.94
C MET A 174 2.33 0.09 -7.37
N GLU A 175 1.66 -0.93 -6.85
CA GLU A 175 0.25 -1.20 -7.19
C GLU A 175 -0.65 0.02 -6.95
N PRO A 176 -0.66 0.65 -5.75
CA PRO A 176 -1.47 1.84 -5.51
C PRO A 176 -1.14 3.02 -6.42
N ILE A 177 0.16 3.27 -6.65
CA ILE A 177 0.60 4.38 -7.50
C ILE A 177 0.18 4.13 -8.94
N LYS A 178 0.36 2.90 -9.46
CA LYS A 178 -0.11 2.49 -10.81
C LYS A 178 -1.61 2.61 -10.98
N MET A 179 -2.37 2.32 -9.93
CA MET A 179 -3.82 2.53 -9.92
C MET A 179 -4.19 4.00 -9.76
N LYS A 180 -3.20 4.91 -9.75
CA LYS A 180 -3.41 6.37 -9.70
C LYS A 180 -4.21 6.80 -8.47
N LYS A 181 -4.07 6.09 -7.37
CA LYS A 181 -4.79 6.40 -6.14
C LYS A 181 -3.95 7.32 -5.24
N PRO A 182 -4.53 8.38 -4.68
CA PRO A 182 -3.86 9.23 -3.71
C PRO A 182 -3.32 8.40 -2.55
N THR A 183 -2.00 8.34 -2.43
CA THR A 183 -1.32 7.39 -1.52
C THR A 183 -0.53 8.12 -0.45
N ILE A 184 -0.76 7.75 0.80
CA ILE A 184 0.00 8.17 1.98
C ILE A 184 1.00 7.06 2.32
N ILE A 185 2.26 7.44 2.47
CA ILE A 185 3.36 6.53 2.74
C ILE A 185 4.00 6.93 4.08
N GLY A 186 4.26 5.96 4.95
CA GLY A 186 5.00 6.19 6.20
C GLY A 186 6.51 6.38 5.98
N PRO A 187 7.29 6.53 7.06
CA PRO A 187 8.71 6.88 6.98
C PRO A 187 9.61 5.80 6.41
N SER A 188 9.24 4.53 6.51
CA SER A 188 10.06 3.41 6.06
C SER A 188 9.87 3.12 4.56
N ILE A 189 10.94 3.24 3.75
CA ILE A 189 10.90 3.11 2.28
C ILE A 189 11.94 2.15 1.71
N PHE A 190 12.47 1.18 2.52
CA PHE A 190 13.67 0.41 2.19
C PHE A 190 13.66 -0.35 0.86
N ASN A 191 12.58 -1.09 0.53
CA ASN A 191 12.61 -2.04 -0.59
C ASN A 191 12.35 -1.42 -1.98
N PHE A 192 11.87 -0.19 -2.07
CA PHE A 192 11.53 0.49 -3.32
C PHE A 192 11.96 1.95 -3.27
N LYS A 193 13.09 2.22 -2.63
CA LYS A 193 13.53 3.57 -2.27
C LYS A 193 13.52 4.53 -3.45
N ASP A 194 14.14 4.18 -4.55
CA ASP A 194 14.31 5.08 -5.70
C ASP A 194 12.96 5.43 -6.33
N ILE A 195 12.08 4.45 -6.47
CA ILE A 195 10.75 4.63 -7.06
C ILE A 195 9.87 5.48 -6.16
N ILE A 196 9.90 5.21 -4.84
CA ILE A 196 9.09 5.96 -3.89
C ILE A 196 9.57 7.39 -3.78
N LEU A 197 10.88 7.62 -3.73
CA LEU A 197 11.45 8.96 -3.75
C LEU A 197 11.04 9.69 -5.04
N GLY A 198 11.02 9.01 -6.17
CA GLY A 198 10.50 9.53 -7.43
C GLY A 198 9.03 9.93 -7.33
N ALA A 199 8.18 9.05 -6.79
CA ALA A 199 6.75 9.33 -6.61
C ALA A 199 6.48 10.48 -5.63
N ILE A 200 7.26 10.59 -4.56
CA ILE A 200 7.17 11.71 -3.61
C ILE A 200 7.62 13.01 -4.27
N LYS A 201 8.75 12.99 -4.99
CA LYS A 201 9.30 14.16 -5.70
C LYS A 201 8.33 14.67 -6.77
N SER A 202 7.69 13.77 -7.51
CA SER A 202 6.66 14.11 -8.52
C SER A 202 5.30 14.46 -7.92
N LYS A 203 5.14 14.37 -6.60
CA LYS A 203 3.86 14.56 -5.87
C LYS A 203 2.79 13.53 -6.23
N ALA A 204 3.17 12.37 -6.75
CA ALA A 204 2.29 11.21 -6.97
C ALA A 204 1.94 10.49 -5.67
N ALA A 205 2.71 10.70 -4.60
CA ALA A 205 2.45 10.22 -3.25
C ALA A 205 2.84 11.26 -2.20
N ILE A 206 2.31 11.12 -0.98
CA ILE A 206 2.68 11.95 0.18
C ILE A 206 3.35 11.07 1.21
N GLN A 207 4.56 11.43 1.61
CA GLN A 207 5.21 10.82 2.76
C GLN A 207 4.85 11.59 4.04
N ILE A 208 4.54 10.86 5.10
CA ILE A 208 4.45 11.39 6.46
C ILE A 208 5.54 10.74 7.31
N ASN A 209 6.18 11.53 8.16
CA ASN A 209 7.25 11.05 9.01
C ASN A 209 6.74 10.54 10.36
N HIS A 210 5.62 11.09 10.80
CA HIS A 210 5.00 10.74 12.07
C HIS A 210 3.51 10.44 11.88
N ILE A 211 3.00 9.44 12.61
CA ILE A 211 1.61 9.00 12.46
C ILE A 211 0.58 10.11 12.76
N HIS A 212 0.89 11.02 13.67
CA HIS A 212 0.00 12.15 14.00
C HIS A 212 -0.17 13.18 12.87
N GLU A 213 0.62 13.11 11.80
CA GLU A 213 0.39 13.88 10.57
C GLU A 213 -0.76 13.30 9.73
N LEU A 214 -1.18 12.06 10.00
CA LEU A 214 -2.18 11.35 9.23
C LEU A 214 -3.53 12.09 9.16
N PRO A 215 -4.12 12.59 10.26
CA PRO A 215 -5.40 13.32 10.22
C PRO A 215 -5.36 14.57 9.33
N LYS A 216 -4.28 15.35 9.43
CA LYS A 216 -4.08 16.55 8.60
C LYS A 216 -3.95 16.17 7.12
N THR A 217 -3.20 15.13 6.82
CA THR A 217 -2.98 14.66 5.45
C THR A 217 -4.27 14.11 4.84
N ILE A 218 -5.05 13.33 5.57
CA ILE A 218 -6.36 12.85 5.14
C ILE A 218 -7.31 14.03 4.90
N THR A 219 -7.33 15.01 5.80
CA THR A 219 -8.17 16.21 5.63
C THR A 219 -7.81 16.96 4.35
N LYS A 220 -6.52 17.11 4.05
CA LYS A 220 -6.04 17.70 2.79
C LYS A 220 -6.51 16.88 1.58
N LEU A 221 -6.39 15.55 1.63
CA LEU A 221 -6.81 14.64 0.56
C LEU A 221 -8.33 14.42 0.50
N SER A 222 -9.09 14.86 1.50
CA SER A 222 -10.56 14.90 1.41
C SER A 222 -11.05 15.94 0.40
N ASN A 223 -10.22 16.94 0.05
CA ASN A 223 -10.53 17.90 -1.00
C ASN A 223 -10.35 17.27 -2.39
N LEU A 224 -11.38 17.34 -3.22
CA LEU A 224 -11.41 16.72 -4.55
C LEU A 224 -10.32 17.29 -5.49
N LYS A 225 -10.10 18.61 -5.46
CA LYS A 225 -9.05 19.25 -6.29
C LYS A 225 -7.66 18.72 -5.95
N THR A 226 -7.39 18.54 -4.65
CA THR A 226 -6.10 17.99 -4.20
C THR A 226 -5.92 16.55 -4.65
N ARG A 227 -6.95 15.71 -4.55
CA ARG A 227 -6.90 14.33 -5.05
C ARG A 227 -6.67 14.29 -6.56
N ASN A 228 -7.42 15.06 -7.33
CA ASN A 228 -7.30 15.09 -8.79
C ASN A 228 -5.90 15.56 -9.23
N SER A 229 -5.33 16.54 -8.55
CA SER A 229 -3.95 16.97 -8.81
C SER A 229 -2.94 15.84 -8.56
N MET A 230 -3.11 15.07 -7.48
CA MET A 230 -2.22 13.93 -7.20
C MET A 230 -2.40 12.80 -8.22
N ILE A 231 -3.63 12.51 -8.64
CA ILE A 231 -3.93 11.52 -9.70
C ILE A 231 -3.23 11.91 -11.00
N GLN A 232 -3.31 13.20 -11.38
CA GLN A 232 -2.60 13.71 -12.56
C GLN A 232 -1.08 13.50 -12.42
N LYS A 233 -0.50 13.81 -11.26
CA LYS A 233 0.93 13.59 -11.00
C LYS A 233 1.32 12.11 -11.03
N SER A 234 0.43 11.22 -10.62
CA SER A 234 0.63 9.78 -10.77
C SER A 234 0.66 9.35 -12.24
N ASN A 235 -0.20 9.93 -13.09
CA ASN A 235 -0.18 9.68 -14.54
C ASN A 235 1.12 10.14 -15.20
N GLU A 236 1.67 11.27 -14.78
CA GLU A 236 2.93 11.81 -15.30
C GLU A 236 4.15 11.02 -14.82
N PHE A 237 4.03 10.34 -13.68
CA PHE A 237 5.12 9.60 -13.05
C PHE A 237 5.26 8.16 -13.58
N ILE A 238 4.15 7.50 -13.98
CA ILE A 238 4.11 6.12 -14.49
C ILE A 238 4.55 6.06 -15.95
#